data_c0937508d393b199c5df7af6e0ade716
#
_entry.id   c0937508d393b199c5df7af6e0ade716
#
_cell.length_a   1.000
_cell.length_b   1.000
_cell.length_c   1.000
_cell.angle_alpha   90.00
_cell.angle_beta   90.00
_cell.angle_gamma   90.00
#
_symmetry.space_group_name_H-M   'P 1'
#
loop_
_entity.id
_entity.type
_entity.pdbx_description
1 polymer ?
#
loop_
_entity_poly.entity_id
_entity_poly.type
_entity_poly.pdbx_seq_one_letter_code
_entity_poly.pdbx_strand_id
1 'polypeptide(L)'
;MGANAQTQKRLRVLIIAPSIDILGGQAVQALRLADRLRAEPSFEVGFLPINPRLPSPLRFLQRIKYVRTIVTSLAYVASLFARAYKYDVIHIFSASYLSFVLSPTPAILIGKLYRRKVLLNYHSGEAEDHLQRWRRSAVPTIKLADITIVPSEYLVRVFDQFGLTAYAIYNLVDTGKLRFRERVPLRPVFLSNRNFEVHYGVDRILRAFKLIQEKIPEATLEVVGDGSQRPALEALAAELGLRNTTFRGQIDPDLISGVYDAADIYLNASEVDNQPLSILEAFACGLPIVTTDPGAIPDMVDNGKTGFVVPRGDYVQLAERAIWLLNNEAETRQMVERARQECLKFSWEAVRDPWLDVYYKLVDADASIAGVQLTSEE
;
A
#
# COMPACT_ATOMS: atom_id res chain seq x y z
N MET A 1 25.34 38.49 24.02
CA MET A 1 24.62 37.32 24.55
C MET A 1 24.41 36.35 23.39
N GLY A 2 25.31 35.39 23.24
CA GLY A 2 25.26 34.38 22.18
C GLY A 2 24.24 33.29 22.58
N ALA A 3 23.17 33.18 21.85
CA ALA A 3 22.27 32.02 21.96
C ALA A 3 23.03 30.79 21.46
N ASN A 4 23.40 29.89 22.37
CA ASN A 4 23.83 28.53 22.05
C ASN A 4 22.68 27.83 21.31
N ALA A 5 22.73 27.84 20.00
CA ALA A 5 21.97 26.89 19.19
C ALA A 5 22.55 25.49 19.48
N GLN A 6 22.05 24.81 20.51
CA GLN A 6 22.28 23.38 20.67
C GLN A 6 21.78 22.73 19.38
N THR A 7 22.71 22.23 18.59
CA THR A 7 22.42 21.41 17.40
C THR A 7 21.68 20.17 17.91
N GLN A 8 20.38 20.23 17.89
CA GLN A 8 19.52 19.10 18.30
C GLN A 8 19.91 17.91 17.44
N LYS A 9 20.40 16.85 18.07
CA LYS A 9 20.91 15.65 17.39
C LYS A 9 19.75 15.06 16.58
N ARG A 10 19.89 15.03 15.25
CA ARG A 10 18.89 14.43 14.37
C ARG A 10 18.74 12.95 14.64
N LEU A 11 17.51 12.47 14.66
CA LEU A 11 17.20 11.05 14.78
C LEU A 11 17.48 10.35 13.46
N ARG A 12 18.38 9.37 13.47
CA ARG A 12 18.79 8.64 12.27
C ARG A 12 17.93 7.40 12.09
N VAL A 13 17.14 7.38 11.02
CA VAL A 13 16.22 6.30 10.67
C VAL A 13 16.67 5.61 9.39
N LEU A 14 16.83 4.28 9.40
CA LEU A 14 17.04 3.48 8.20
C LEU A 14 15.72 2.83 7.79
N ILE A 15 15.14 3.29 6.69
CA ILE A 15 13.96 2.65 6.09
C ILE A 15 14.42 1.50 5.18
N ILE A 16 13.87 0.31 5.42
CA ILE A 16 14.15 -0.92 4.68
C ILE A 16 12.86 -1.34 3.98
N ALA A 17 12.86 -1.32 2.64
CA ALA A 17 11.68 -1.61 1.84
C ALA A 17 12.06 -2.08 0.43
N PRO A 18 11.12 -2.61 -0.38
CA PRO A 18 11.34 -2.82 -1.80
C PRO A 18 11.72 -1.50 -2.50
N SER A 19 12.61 -1.59 -3.51
CA SER A 19 12.83 -0.44 -4.41
C SER A 19 11.67 -0.30 -5.39
N ILE A 20 11.55 0.87 -6.01
CA ILE A 20 10.57 1.12 -7.08
C ILE A 20 10.76 0.21 -8.31
N ASP A 21 11.90 -0.47 -8.44
CA ASP A 21 12.09 -1.49 -9.48
C ASP A 21 11.09 -2.67 -9.32
N ILE A 22 10.57 -2.85 -8.10
CA ILE A 22 9.45 -3.75 -7.80
C ILE A 22 8.24 -2.87 -7.48
N LEU A 23 7.54 -2.43 -8.55
CA LEU A 23 6.36 -1.58 -8.37
C LEU A 23 5.26 -2.31 -7.59
N GLY A 24 4.85 -1.67 -6.50
CA GLY A 24 3.78 -2.15 -5.61
C GLY A 24 3.49 -1.12 -4.54
N GLY A 25 2.31 -1.17 -3.97
CA GLY A 25 1.86 -0.20 -2.95
C GLY A 25 2.84 0.00 -1.81
N GLN A 26 3.51 -1.08 -1.36
CA GLN A 26 4.48 -1.04 -0.28
C GLN A 26 5.74 -0.22 -0.64
N ALA A 27 6.28 -0.35 -1.86
CA ALA A 27 7.44 0.42 -2.30
C ALA A 27 7.10 1.91 -2.39
N VAL A 28 5.94 2.23 -2.94
CA VAL A 28 5.43 3.61 -3.04
C VAL A 28 5.25 4.22 -1.65
N GLN A 29 4.65 3.50 -0.71
CA GLN A 29 4.46 3.98 0.67
C GLN A 29 5.77 4.22 1.40
N ALA A 30 6.71 3.29 1.27
CA ALA A 30 8.02 3.44 1.92
C ALA A 30 8.78 4.68 1.43
N LEU A 31 8.71 4.96 0.13
CA LEU A 31 9.33 6.16 -0.45
C LEU A 31 8.61 7.44 -0.03
N ARG A 32 7.27 7.45 -0.11
CA ARG A 32 6.46 8.61 0.35
C ARG A 32 6.79 8.94 1.80
N LEU A 33 6.81 7.93 2.68
CA LEU A 33 7.17 8.13 4.08
C LEU A 33 8.61 8.62 4.24
N ALA A 34 9.57 8.02 3.52
CA ALA A 34 10.97 8.45 3.55
C ALA A 34 11.15 9.92 3.15
N ASP A 35 10.46 10.36 2.10
CA ASP A 35 10.57 11.74 1.61
C ASP A 35 9.92 12.73 2.56
N ARG A 36 8.77 12.39 3.16
CA ARG A 36 8.11 13.21 4.17
C ARG A 36 8.96 13.34 5.43
N LEU A 37 9.56 12.24 5.92
CA LEU A 37 10.47 12.28 7.08
C LEU A 37 11.77 13.01 6.78
N ARG A 38 12.31 12.98 5.55
CA ARG A 38 13.49 13.79 5.16
C ARG A 38 13.20 15.28 5.19
N ALA A 39 11.95 15.68 4.96
CA ALA A 39 11.53 17.08 5.07
C ALA A 39 11.44 17.56 6.53
N GLU A 40 11.39 16.66 7.52
CA GLU A 40 11.38 17.02 8.94
C GLU A 40 12.81 17.32 9.42
N PRO A 41 13.07 18.54 9.97
CA PRO A 41 14.42 18.97 10.36
C PRO A 41 15.10 18.08 11.40
N SER A 42 14.31 17.38 12.22
CA SER A 42 14.78 16.52 13.32
C SER A 42 15.17 15.11 12.86
N PHE A 43 15.03 14.77 11.57
CA PHE A 43 15.31 13.44 11.04
C PHE A 43 16.47 13.43 10.03
N GLU A 44 17.22 12.32 10.06
CA GLU A 44 18.17 11.91 9.02
C GLU A 44 17.75 10.54 8.51
N VAL A 45 17.26 10.47 7.27
CA VAL A 45 16.63 9.25 6.74
C VAL A 45 17.46 8.60 5.65
N GLY A 46 17.95 7.39 5.94
CA GLY A 46 18.52 6.49 4.96
C GLY A 46 17.49 5.53 4.37
N PHE A 47 17.75 5.06 3.17
CA PHE A 47 16.95 4.04 2.53
C PHE A 47 17.81 2.85 2.12
N LEU A 48 17.39 1.64 2.45
CA LEU A 48 18.04 0.38 2.05
C LEU A 48 17.04 -0.50 1.31
N PRO A 49 17.21 -0.70 -0.02
CA PRO A 49 16.34 -1.60 -0.76
C PRO A 49 16.61 -3.06 -0.36
N ILE A 50 15.52 -3.84 -0.22
CA ILE A 50 15.60 -5.29 0.02
C ILE A 50 16.10 -6.07 -1.22
N ASN A 51 16.06 -5.42 -2.39
CA ASN A 51 16.48 -5.92 -3.69
C ASN A 51 17.64 -5.10 -4.27
N PRO A 52 18.81 -5.03 -3.58
CA PRO A 52 19.93 -4.22 -4.05
C PRO A 52 20.41 -4.68 -5.42
N ARG A 53 20.74 -3.72 -6.29
CA ARG A 53 21.39 -4.01 -7.56
C ARG A 53 22.85 -4.37 -7.31
N LEU A 54 23.27 -5.52 -7.85
CA LEU A 54 24.67 -5.92 -7.80
C LEU A 54 25.56 -5.01 -8.67
N PRO A 55 26.87 -4.90 -8.35
CA PRO A 55 27.83 -4.23 -9.22
C PRO A 55 27.81 -4.78 -10.65
N SER A 56 28.14 -3.93 -11.63
CA SER A 56 28.02 -4.27 -13.06
C SER A 56 28.55 -5.64 -13.46
N PRO A 57 29.73 -6.10 -13.00
CA PRO A 57 30.25 -7.42 -13.40
C PRO A 57 29.43 -8.59 -12.88
N LEU A 58 28.63 -8.42 -11.81
CA LEU A 58 27.84 -9.50 -11.20
C LEU A 58 26.34 -9.40 -11.52
N ARG A 59 25.88 -8.39 -12.26
CA ARG A 59 24.45 -8.18 -12.59
C ARG A 59 23.83 -9.32 -13.38
N PHE A 60 24.60 -10.06 -14.17
CA PHE A 60 24.09 -11.19 -14.93
C PHE A 60 23.52 -12.28 -14.02
N LEU A 61 24.06 -12.45 -12.79
CA LEU A 61 23.55 -13.41 -11.81
C LEU A 61 22.09 -13.09 -11.39
N GLN A 62 21.72 -11.82 -11.41
CA GLN A 62 20.34 -11.38 -11.10
C GLN A 62 19.34 -11.66 -12.24
N ARG A 63 19.78 -12.12 -13.41
CA ARG A 63 18.92 -12.55 -14.52
C ARG A 63 18.59 -14.03 -14.47
N ILE A 64 19.34 -14.83 -13.69
CA ILE A 64 19.18 -16.28 -13.60
C ILE A 64 18.16 -16.59 -12.50
N LYS A 65 17.06 -17.29 -12.86
CA LYS A 65 16.01 -17.72 -11.93
C LYS A 65 16.64 -18.52 -10.77
N TYR A 66 16.16 -18.33 -9.55
CA TYR A 66 16.68 -18.86 -8.27
C TYR A 66 18.04 -18.28 -7.83
N VAL A 67 19.06 -18.19 -8.71
CA VAL A 67 20.35 -17.54 -8.39
C VAL A 67 20.11 -16.09 -7.98
N ARG A 68 19.22 -15.38 -8.69
CA ARG A 68 18.80 -14.02 -8.35
C ARG A 68 18.42 -13.87 -6.89
N THR A 69 17.57 -14.76 -6.39
CA THR A 69 17.09 -14.68 -4.99
C THR A 69 18.25 -14.82 -4.01
N ILE A 70 19.11 -15.82 -4.23
CA ILE A 70 20.26 -16.09 -3.34
C ILE A 70 21.23 -14.89 -3.31
N VAL A 71 21.70 -14.45 -4.48
CA VAL A 71 22.69 -13.37 -4.56
C VAL A 71 22.14 -12.03 -4.08
N THR A 72 20.86 -11.76 -4.34
CA THR A 72 20.20 -10.54 -3.86
C THR A 72 20.03 -10.56 -2.34
N SER A 73 19.63 -11.70 -1.76
CA SER A 73 19.51 -11.85 -0.30
C SER A 73 20.88 -11.74 0.40
N LEU A 74 21.92 -12.33 -0.15
CA LEU A 74 23.28 -12.18 0.40
C LEU A 74 23.78 -10.74 0.33
N ALA A 75 23.58 -10.05 -0.80
CA ALA A 75 23.94 -8.64 -0.95
C ALA A 75 23.14 -7.73 0.01
N TYR A 76 21.87 -8.04 0.21
CA TYR A 76 21.01 -7.35 1.16
C TYR A 76 21.51 -7.52 2.61
N VAL A 77 21.77 -8.75 3.04
CA VAL A 77 22.29 -9.04 4.39
C VAL A 77 23.65 -8.38 4.61
N ALA A 78 24.57 -8.44 3.63
CA ALA A 78 25.83 -7.73 3.71
C ALA A 78 25.64 -6.20 3.86
N SER A 79 24.69 -5.63 3.12
CA SER A 79 24.35 -4.21 3.22
C SER A 79 23.74 -3.84 4.56
N LEU A 80 22.95 -4.73 5.19
CA LEU A 80 22.44 -4.56 6.54
C LEU A 80 23.61 -4.46 7.56
N PHE A 81 24.54 -5.41 7.53
CA PHE A 81 25.71 -5.37 8.41
C PHE A 81 26.55 -4.11 8.23
N ALA A 82 26.72 -3.64 6.98
CA ALA A 82 27.51 -2.47 6.68
C ALA A 82 26.84 -1.13 7.08
N ARG A 83 25.53 -1.09 7.22
CA ARG A 83 24.79 0.17 7.35
C ARG A 83 23.98 0.30 8.63
N ALA A 84 23.34 -0.79 9.14
CA ALA A 84 22.39 -0.71 10.24
C ALA A 84 22.96 -0.08 11.52
N TYR A 85 24.24 -0.31 11.84
CA TYR A 85 24.90 0.24 13.03
C TYR A 85 24.99 1.78 13.04
N LYS A 86 24.81 2.44 11.88
CA LYS A 86 24.90 3.90 11.75
C LYS A 86 23.61 4.62 12.14
N TYR A 87 22.51 3.90 12.29
CA TYR A 87 21.19 4.45 12.52
C TYR A 87 20.69 4.16 13.93
N ASP A 88 19.79 4.96 14.44
CA ASP A 88 19.21 4.82 15.77
C ASP A 88 17.96 3.92 15.72
N VAL A 89 17.17 4.02 14.63
CA VAL A 89 15.98 3.22 14.38
C VAL A 89 16.10 2.49 13.03
N ILE A 90 15.75 1.22 13.02
CA ILE A 90 15.61 0.38 11.83
C ILE A 90 14.12 0.20 11.57
N HIS A 91 13.59 0.86 10.55
CA HIS A 91 12.19 0.80 10.15
C HIS A 91 12.04 -0.16 8.96
N ILE A 92 11.34 -1.26 9.15
CA ILE A 92 11.28 -2.38 8.21
C ILE A 92 9.87 -2.50 7.65
N PHE A 93 9.71 -2.31 6.35
CA PHE A 93 8.50 -2.67 5.63
C PHE A 93 8.46 -4.16 5.35
N SER A 94 7.38 -4.82 5.74
CA SER A 94 7.27 -6.27 5.71
C SER A 94 6.21 -6.77 4.75
N ALA A 95 6.55 -7.85 4.05
CA ALA A 95 5.62 -8.72 3.33
C ALA A 95 5.42 -10.04 4.11
N SER A 96 4.74 -11.02 3.50
CA SER A 96 4.40 -12.33 4.09
C SER A 96 5.32 -13.45 3.61
N TYR A 97 5.20 -14.62 4.24
CA TYR A 97 5.79 -15.90 3.86
C TYR A 97 7.32 -15.87 3.67
N LEU A 98 7.80 -16.41 2.54
CA LEU A 98 9.23 -16.45 2.25
C LEU A 98 9.87 -15.06 2.21
N SER A 99 9.14 -14.07 1.73
CA SER A 99 9.61 -12.67 1.71
C SER A 99 9.84 -12.13 3.13
N PHE A 100 9.02 -12.56 4.12
CA PHE A 100 9.22 -12.23 5.53
C PHE A 100 10.53 -12.82 6.07
N VAL A 101 10.84 -14.06 5.73
CA VAL A 101 12.07 -14.73 6.16
C VAL A 101 13.32 -14.10 5.53
N LEU A 102 13.24 -13.75 4.24
CA LEU A 102 14.39 -13.25 3.49
C LEU A 102 14.70 -11.77 3.72
N SER A 103 13.73 -10.98 4.19
CA SER A 103 13.91 -9.55 4.34
C SER A 103 13.67 -9.04 5.77
N PRO A 104 12.45 -9.04 6.34
CA PRO A 104 12.24 -8.56 7.70
C PRO A 104 13.04 -9.32 8.76
N THR A 105 13.11 -10.65 8.68
CA THR A 105 13.79 -11.46 9.69
C THR A 105 15.27 -11.10 9.86
N PRO A 106 16.11 -11.06 8.82
CA PRO A 106 17.51 -10.65 9.00
C PRO A 106 17.63 -9.19 9.42
N ALA A 107 16.75 -8.29 8.98
CA ALA A 107 16.78 -6.89 9.40
C ALA A 107 16.48 -6.74 10.90
N ILE A 108 15.48 -7.46 11.43
CA ILE A 108 15.15 -7.50 12.86
C ILE A 108 16.35 -8.03 13.65
N LEU A 109 16.89 -9.19 13.28
CA LEU A 109 17.99 -9.83 13.99
C LEU A 109 19.26 -8.97 14.02
N ILE A 110 19.64 -8.36 12.87
CA ILE A 110 20.82 -7.51 12.79
C ILE A 110 20.58 -6.19 13.52
N GLY A 111 19.37 -5.62 13.46
CA GLY A 111 19.00 -4.45 14.26
C GLY A 111 19.18 -4.70 15.76
N LYS A 112 18.69 -5.84 16.25
CA LYS A 112 18.84 -6.24 17.67
C LYS A 112 20.29 -6.57 18.02
N LEU A 113 21.05 -7.21 17.12
CA LEU A 113 22.49 -7.46 17.31
C LEU A 113 23.27 -6.16 17.54
N TYR A 114 22.94 -5.12 16.77
CA TYR A 114 23.53 -3.79 16.95
C TYR A 114 22.85 -2.94 18.03
N ARG A 115 21.93 -3.51 18.81
CA ARG A 115 21.18 -2.82 19.86
C ARG A 115 20.47 -1.56 19.34
N ARG A 116 19.93 -1.64 18.10
CA ARG A 116 19.12 -0.58 17.50
C ARG A 116 17.66 -0.81 17.80
N LYS A 117 16.89 0.27 17.85
CA LYS A 117 15.44 0.16 17.95
C LYS A 117 14.88 -0.35 16.62
N VAL A 118 13.97 -1.29 16.68
CA VAL A 118 13.40 -1.96 15.51
C VAL A 118 11.91 -1.69 15.45
N LEU A 119 11.49 -1.01 14.38
CA LEU A 119 10.10 -0.80 14.02
C LEU A 119 9.74 -1.71 12.84
N LEU A 120 8.79 -2.60 13.06
CA LEU A 120 8.23 -3.43 12.00
C LEU A 120 6.94 -2.81 11.48
N ASN A 121 6.89 -2.46 10.19
CA ASN A 121 5.71 -1.95 9.51
C ASN A 121 5.16 -3.02 8.57
N TYR A 122 4.08 -3.70 9.00
CA TYR A 122 3.57 -4.89 8.34
C TYR A 122 2.40 -4.56 7.41
N HIS A 123 2.57 -4.79 6.10
CA HIS A 123 1.65 -4.31 5.07
C HIS A 123 0.85 -5.37 4.31
N SER A 124 1.06 -6.66 4.57
CA SER A 124 0.41 -7.70 3.75
C SER A 124 -1.06 -7.90 4.11
N GLY A 125 -1.93 -7.96 3.11
CA GLY A 125 -3.33 -8.39 3.25
C GLY A 125 -3.48 -9.88 3.59
N GLU A 126 -2.43 -10.69 3.37
CA GLU A 126 -2.39 -12.13 3.71
C GLU A 126 -1.90 -12.38 5.14
N ALA A 127 -1.98 -11.38 6.03
CA ALA A 127 -1.43 -11.46 7.39
C ALA A 127 -1.99 -12.64 8.18
N GLU A 128 -3.30 -12.84 8.17
CA GLU A 128 -3.97 -13.91 8.92
C GLU A 128 -3.46 -15.29 8.47
N ASP A 129 -3.48 -15.58 7.18
CA ASP A 129 -2.98 -16.84 6.62
C ASP A 129 -1.48 -17.04 6.90
N HIS A 130 -0.67 -15.98 6.73
CA HIS A 130 0.76 -16.04 7.05
C HIS A 130 1.01 -16.34 8.51
N LEU A 131 0.37 -15.64 9.44
CA LEU A 131 0.55 -15.83 10.88
C LEU A 131 0.02 -17.19 11.33
N GLN A 132 -1.02 -17.71 10.69
CA GLN A 132 -1.53 -19.04 10.98
C GLN A 132 -0.57 -20.14 10.49
N ARG A 133 -0.16 -20.11 9.21
CA ARG A 133 0.69 -21.16 8.62
C ARG A 133 2.11 -21.13 9.14
N TRP A 134 2.66 -19.94 9.37
CA TRP A 134 4.05 -19.76 9.80
C TRP A 134 4.17 -19.31 11.26
N ARG A 135 3.17 -19.61 12.08
CA ARG A 135 3.06 -19.20 13.49
C ARG A 135 4.34 -19.42 14.29
N ARG A 136 4.99 -20.58 14.08
CA ARG A 136 6.18 -20.99 14.85
C ARG A 136 7.43 -20.17 14.51
N SER A 137 7.49 -19.54 13.36
CA SER A 137 8.61 -18.69 12.92
C SER A 137 8.25 -17.21 12.92
N ALA A 138 7.09 -16.83 12.36
CA ALA A 138 6.71 -15.43 12.21
C ALA A 138 6.42 -14.77 13.56
N VAL A 139 5.60 -15.39 14.42
CA VAL A 139 5.19 -14.78 15.70
C VAL A 139 6.38 -14.51 16.63
N PRO A 140 7.32 -15.45 16.89
CA PRO A 140 8.51 -15.15 17.69
C PRO A 140 9.40 -14.07 17.08
N THR A 141 9.53 -14.04 15.74
CA THR A 141 10.34 -13.04 15.06
C THR A 141 9.73 -11.64 15.17
N ILE A 142 8.41 -11.51 15.00
CA ILE A 142 7.70 -10.24 15.17
C ILE A 142 7.84 -9.71 16.60
N LYS A 143 7.77 -10.57 17.60
CA LYS A 143 7.96 -10.22 19.03
C LYS A 143 9.35 -9.66 19.35
N LEU A 144 10.35 -9.83 18.48
CA LEU A 144 11.67 -9.21 18.65
C LEU A 144 11.68 -7.73 18.25
N ALA A 145 10.73 -7.27 17.44
CA ALA A 145 10.60 -5.84 17.15
C ALA A 145 10.20 -5.06 18.41
N ASP A 146 10.70 -3.82 18.55
CA ASP A 146 10.34 -2.96 19.68
C ASP A 146 8.92 -2.41 19.54
N ILE A 147 8.46 -2.22 18.30
CA ILE A 147 7.08 -1.85 17.97
C ILE A 147 6.69 -2.44 16.63
N THR A 148 5.41 -2.80 16.48
CA THR A 148 4.81 -3.20 15.22
C THR A 148 3.72 -2.22 14.83
N ILE A 149 3.85 -1.65 13.63
CA ILE A 149 2.86 -0.77 12.99
C ILE A 149 2.20 -1.51 11.86
N VAL A 150 0.90 -1.28 11.69
CA VAL A 150 0.08 -1.83 10.60
C VAL A 150 -0.77 -0.72 10.00
N PRO A 151 -1.15 -0.79 8.70
CA PRO A 151 -1.86 0.33 8.06
C PRO A 151 -3.38 0.31 8.27
N SER A 152 -3.93 -0.51 9.16
CA SER A 152 -5.38 -0.60 9.37
C SER A 152 -5.75 -1.22 10.73
N GLU A 153 -6.90 -0.86 11.26
CA GLU A 153 -7.49 -1.50 12.44
C GLU A 153 -7.84 -2.98 12.19
N TYR A 154 -8.20 -3.34 10.95
CA TYR A 154 -8.35 -4.74 10.57
C TYR A 154 -7.09 -5.56 10.92
N LEU A 155 -5.91 -5.09 10.54
CA LEU A 155 -4.67 -5.80 10.87
C LEU A 155 -4.34 -5.77 12.35
N VAL A 156 -4.70 -4.72 13.10
CA VAL A 156 -4.58 -4.73 14.57
C VAL A 156 -5.36 -5.90 15.15
N ARG A 157 -6.64 -6.07 14.74
CA ARG A 157 -7.48 -7.20 15.16
C ARG A 157 -6.90 -8.55 14.76
N VAL A 158 -6.32 -8.66 13.55
CA VAL A 158 -5.65 -9.90 13.10
C VAL A 158 -4.44 -10.21 13.98
N PHE A 159 -3.58 -9.24 14.27
CA PHE A 159 -2.39 -9.44 15.11
C PHE A 159 -2.75 -9.86 16.54
N ASP A 160 -3.78 -9.25 17.12
CA ASP A 160 -4.27 -9.56 18.46
C ASP A 160 -4.68 -11.04 18.60
N GLN A 161 -5.32 -11.65 17.59
CA GLN A 161 -5.67 -13.07 17.55
C GLN A 161 -4.46 -14.00 17.72
N PHE A 162 -3.25 -13.53 17.39
CA PHE A 162 -2.00 -14.28 17.54
C PHE A 162 -1.18 -13.88 18.78
N GLY A 163 -1.74 -13.03 19.66
CA GLY A 163 -1.08 -12.50 20.84
C GLY A 163 0.11 -11.60 20.49
N LEU A 164 -0.07 -10.79 19.44
CA LEU A 164 0.86 -9.77 18.97
C LEU A 164 0.23 -8.40 19.14
N THR A 165 0.95 -7.47 19.77
CA THR A 165 0.53 -6.07 19.84
C THR A 165 0.95 -5.35 18.59
N ALA A 166 0.03 -4.68 17.93
CA ALA A 166 0.27 -3.81 16.79
C ALA A 166 -0.54 -2.51 16.94
N TYR A 167 -0.07 -1.43 16.32
CA TYR A 167 -0.74 -0.13 16.32
C TYR A 167 -1.02 0.30 14.88
N ALA A 168 -2.18 0.90 14.65
CA ALA A 168 -2.55 1.37 13.32
C ALA A 168 -1.96 2.76 13.05
N ILE A 169 -1.22 2.89 11.94
CA ILE A 169 -0.94 4.17 11.29
C ILE A 169 -1.23 3.99 9.80
N TYR A 170 -2.21 4.71 9.31
CA TYR A 170 -2.70 4.54 7.94
C TYR A 170 -1.63 4.84 6.88
N ASN A 171 -1.79 4.19 5.73
CA ASN A 171 -1.03 4.53 4.54
C ASN A 171 -1.31 5.97 4.13
N LEU A 172 -0.25 6.68 3.76
CA LEU A 172 -0.41 8.06 3.31
C LEU A 172 -0.70 8.14 1.81
N VAL A 173 -1.63 9.01 1.44
CA VAL A 173 -1.87 9.44 0.07
C VAL A 173 -1.29 10.85 -0.12
N ASP A 174 -0.59 11.07 -1.24
CA ASP A 174 -0.04 12.40 -1.57
C ASP A 174 -1.09 13.22 -2.32
N THR A 175 -1.99 13.83 -1.56
CA THR A 175 -3.07 14.68 -2.12
C THR A 175 -2.54 15.89 -2.89
N GLY A 176 -1.31 16.32 -2.62
CA GLY A 176 -0.68 17.44 -3.35
C GLY A 176 -0.26 17.07 -4.78
N LYS A 177 -0.01 15.78 -5.05
CA LYS A 177 0.32 15.26 -6.39
C LYS A 177 -0.91 14.78 -7.17
N LEU A 178 -2.04 14.56 -6.50
CA LEU A 178 -3.26 14.03 -7.10
C LEU A 178 -4.26 15.16 -7.29
N ARG A 179 -4.67 15.36 -8.54
CA ARG A 179 -5.60 16.44 -8.89
C ARG A 179 -7.04 15.98 -8.70
N PHE A 180 -7.76 16.60 -7.77
CA PHE A 180 -9.21 16.44 -7.71
C PHE A 180 -9.87 17.06 -8.94
N ARG A 181 -10.76 16.29 -9.60
CA ARG A 181 -11.59 16.76 -10.70
C ARG A 181 -13.05 16.44 -10.42
N GLU A 182 -13.89 17.43 -10.45
CA GLU A 182 -15.34 17.23 -10.46
C GLU A 182 -15.75 16.66 -11.84
N ARG A 183 -16.54 15.59 -11.83
CA ARG A 183 -16.95 14.86 -13.03
C ARG A 183 -18.43 15.14 -13.33
N VAL A 184 -18.66 16.13 -14.19
CA VAL A 184 -19.99 16.58 -14.62
C VAL A 184 -19.95 16.87 -16.12
N PRO A 185 -20.68 16.12 -16.94
CA PRO A 185 -21.38 14.86 -16.63
C PRO A 185 -20.41 13.71 -16.33
N LEU A 186 -20.91 12.68 -15.63
CA LEU A 186 -20.16 11.46 -15.39
C LEU A 186 -20.15 10.61 -16.67
N ARG A 187 -18.97 10.33 -17.21
CA ARG A 187 -18.79 9.56 -18.45
C ARG A 187 -18.59 8.08 -18.15
N PRO A 188 -18.97 7.15 -19.05
CA PRO A 188 -18.73 5.72 -18.88
C PRO A 188 -17.27 5.32 -19.16
N VAL A 189 -16.33 6.00 -18.47
CA VAL A 189 -14.88 5.79 -18.58
C VAL A 189 -14.38 5.18 -17.29
N PHE A 190 -14.10 3.88 -17.35
CA PHE A 190 -13.74 3.07 -16.18
C PHE A 190 -12.24 2.87 -16.07
N LEU A 191 -11.75 2.80 -14.85
CA LEU A 191 -10.35 2.53 -14.50
C LEU A 191 -10.26 1.39 -13.50
N SER A 192 -9.34 0.46 -13.73
CA SER A 192 -8.83 -0.47 -12.72
C SER A 192 -7.29 -0.35 -12.67
N ASN A 193 -6.74 -0.01 -11.50
CA ASN A 193 -5.30 0.13 -11.28
C ASN A 193 -4.85 -0.86 -10.22
N ARG A 194 -4.49 -2.08 -10.68
CA ARG A 194 -4.07 -3.20 -9.82
C ARG A 194 -2.98 -4.02 -10.52
N ASN A 195 -2.07 -4.61 -9.74
CA ASN A 195 -1.16 -5.62 -10.28
C ASN A 195 -1.94 -6.83 -10.81
N PHE A 196 -1.43 -7.46 -11.88
CA PHE A 196 -2.08 -8.59 -12.53
C PHE A 196 -1.70 -9.92 -11.86
N GLU A 197 -2.13 -10.04 -10.59
CA GLU A 197 -2.03 -11.26 -9.81
C GLU A 197 -3.44 -11.77 -9.46
N VAL A 198 -3.58 -13.08 -9.28
CA VAL A 198 -4.88 -13.75 -9.10
C VAL A 198 -5.73 -13.08 -8.01
N HIS A 199 -5.13 -12.76 -6.88
CA HIS A 199 -5.83 -12.21 -5.73
C HIS A 199 -6.30 -10.76 -5.88
N TYR A 200 -5.93 -10.06 -6.97
CA TYR A 200 -6.47 -8.73 -7.26
C TYR A 200 -7.71 -8.73 -8.16
N GLY A 201 -8.16 -9.90 -8.65
CA GLY A 201 -9.47 -10.08 -9.27
C GLY A 201 -9.69 -9.28 -10.56
N VAL A 202 -8.62 -8.98 -11.32
CA VAL A 202 -8.75 -8.22 -12.59
C VAL A 202 -9.61 -8.97 -13.61
N ASP A 203 -9.62 -10.30 -13.57
CA ASP A 203 -10.52 -11.13 -14.38
C ASP A 203 -12.00 -10.83 -14.10
N ARG A 204 -12.37 -10.55 -12.85
CA ARG A 204 -13.73 -10.17 -12.45
C ARG A 204 -14.09 -8.76 -12.93
N ILE A 205 -13.09 -7.85 -12.95
CA ILE A 205 -13.29 -6.52 -13.58
C ILE A 205 -13.63 -6.67 -15.06
N LEU A 206 -12.93 -7.54 -15.80
CA LEU A 206 -13.23 -7.78 -17.22
C LEU A 206 -14.62 -8.38 -17.42
N ARG A 207 -15.04 -9.33 -16.58
CA ARG A 207 -16.38 -9.90 -16.60
C ARG A 207 -17.47 -8.87 -16.24
N ALA A 208 -17.23 -8.04 -15.23
CA ALA A 208 -18.13 -6.93 -14.89
C ALA A 208 -18.24 -5.93 -16.06
N PHE A 209 -17.10 -5.58 -16.65
CA PHE A 209 -17.09 -4.67 -17.79
C PHE A 209 -17.82 -5.21 -19.00
N LYS A 210 -17.80 -6.52 -19.25
CA LYS A 210 -18.64 -7.16 -20.27
C LYS A 210 -20.12 -6.83 -20.07
N LEU A 211 -20.63 -6.97 -18.84
CA LEU A 211 -22.02 -6.66 -18.50
C LEU A 211 -22.34 -5.15 -18.64
N ILE A 212 -21.35 -4.30 -18.29
CA ILE A 212 -21.49 -2.85 -18.48
C ILE A 212 -21.55 -2.53 -19.96
N GLN A 213 -20.66 -3.08 -20.80
CA GLN A 213 -20.58 -2.80 -22.22
C GLN A 213 -21.82 -3.31 -22.99
N GLU A 214 -22.48 -4.36 -22.51
CA GLU A 214 -23.77 -4.83 -23.10
C GLU A 214 -24.89 -3.79 -22.93
N LYS A 215 -24.86 -3.00 -21.85
CA LYS A 215 -25.86 -1.95 -21.59
C LYS A 215 -25.42 -0.59 -22.07
N ILE A 216 -24.10 -0.33 -22.12
CA ILE A 216 -23.49 0.94 -22.49
C ILE A 216 -22.37 0.64 -23.50
N PRO A 217 -22.68 0.48 -24.80
CA PRO A 217 -21.71 0.04 -25.81
C PRO A 217 -20.50 0.97 -26.02
N GLU A 218 -20.65 2.26 -25.69
CA GLU A 218 -19.59 3.27 -25.74
C GLU A 218 -18.67 3.27 -24.51
N ALA A 219 -18.99 2.50 -23.47
CA ALA A 219 -18.16 2.39 -22.27
C ALA A 219 -16.71 1.99 -22.63
N THR A 220 -15.77 2.58 -21.91
CA THR A 220 -14.34 2.29 -22.04
C THR A 220 -13.77 1.81 -20.73
N LEU A 221 -12.81 0.89 -20.78
CA LEU A 221 -12.07 0.40 -19.59
C LEU A 221 -10.58 0.54 -19.80
N GLU A 222 -9.94 1.22 -18.89
CA GLU A 222 -8.49 1.28 -18.79
C GLU A 222 -8.01 0.36 -17.65
N VAL A 223 -7.15 -0.60 -17.98
CA VAL A 223 -6.59 -1.57 -17.04
C VAL A 223 -5.11 -1.27 -16.89
N VAL A 224 -4.74 -0.75 -15.71
CA VAL A 224 -3.36 -0.34 -15.38
C VAL A 224 -2.75 -1.35 -14.42
N GLY A 225 -1.53 -1.74 -14.72
CA GLY A 225 -0.76 -2.73 -13.96
C GLY A 225 -0.07 -3.74 -14.85
N ASP A 226 0.68 -4.63 -14.23
CA ASP A 226 1.34 -5.75 -14.87
C ASP A 226 1.49 -6.90 -13.86
N GLY A 227 1.79 -8.08 -14.32
CA GLY A 227 1.98 -9.24 -13.44
C GLY A 227 1.86 -10.57 -14.17
N SER A 228 1.90 -11.64 -13.38
CA SER A 228 1.93 -13.01 -13.90
C SER A 228 0.69 -13.39 -14.73
N GLN A 229 -0.44 -12.74 -14.47
CA GLN A 229 -1.73 -13.02 -15.13
C GLN A 229 -1.95 -12.25 -16.43
N ARG A 230 -1.05 -11.36 -16.85
CA ARG A 230 -1.26 -10.51 -18.04
C ARG A 230 -1.70 -11.28 -19.28
N PRO A 231 -1.00 -12.38 -19.71
CA PRO A 231 -1.40 -13.11 -20.90
C PRO A 231 -2.81 -13.73 -20.77
N ALA A 232 -3.16 -14.22 -19.57
CA ALA A 232 -4.48 -14.81 -19.31
C ALA A 232 -5.59 -13.75 -19.31
N LEU A 233 -5.33 -12.54 -18.79
CA LEU A 233 -6.29 -11.45 -18.76
C LEU A 233 -6.53 -10.87 -20.18
N GLU A 234 -5.50 -10.72 -20.99
CA GLU A 234 -5.62 -10.30 -22.39
C GLU A 234 -6.39 -11.34 -23.21
N ALA A 235 -6.14 -12.64 -23.00
CA ALA A 235 -6.90 -13.72 -23.62
C ALA A 235 -8.38 -13.71 -23.19
N LEU A 236 -8.66 -13.52 -21.90
CA LEU A 236 -10.03 -13.42 -21.38
C LEU A 236 -10.78 -12.22 -21.97
N ALA A 237 -10.13 -11.08 -22.12
CA ALA A 237 -10.75 -9.91 -22.73
C ALA A 237 -11.14 -10.17 -24.19
N ALA A 238 -10.29 -10.89 -24.95
CA ALA A 238 -10.60 -11.32 -26.32
C ALA A 238 -11.74 -12.35 -26.35
N GLU A 239 -11.75 -13.35 -25.46
CA GLU A 239 -12.80 -14.35 -25.33
C GLU A 239 -14.17 -13.73 -25.04
N LEU A 240 -14.21 -12.73 -24.12
CA LEU A 240 -15.43 -12.00 -23.77
C LEU A 240 -15.87 -11.03 -24.88
N GLY A 241 -15.06 -10.84 -25.93
CA GLY A 241 -15.35 -9.88 -27.01
C GLY A 241 -15.40 -8.44 -26.51
N LEU A 242 -14.54 -8.08 -25.56
CA LEU A 242 -14.48 -6.73 -25.02
C LEU A 242 -13.97 -5.74 -26.09
N ARG A 243 -14.70 -4.67 -26.24
CA ARG A 243 -14.32 -3.52 -27.06
C ARG A 243 -13.92 -2.37 -26.14
N ASN A 244 -13.15 -1.43 -26.62
CA ASN A 244 -12.77 -0.23 -25.87
C ASN A 244 -12.07 -0.55 -24.51
N THR A 245 -11.32 -1.68 -24.45
CA THR A 245 -10.51 -2.07 -23.29
C THR A 245 -9.04 -1.92 -23.62
N THR A 246 -8.29 -1.21 -22.78
CA THR A 246 -6.86 -0.95 -22.97
C THR A 246 -6.04 -1.42 -21.77
N PHE A 247 -5.03 -2.27 -22.02
CA PHE A 247 -4.04 -2.70 -21.02
C PHE A 247 -2.80 -1.81 -21.11
N ARG A 248 -2.64 -0.87 -20.18
CA ARG A 248 -1.56 0.15 -20.19
C ARG A 248 -0.20 -0.36 -19.70
N GLY A 249 -0.19 -1.48 -18.98
CA GLY A 249 1.01 -1.89 -18.25
C GLY A 249 1.23 -1.06 -16.99
N GLN A 250 2.46 -1.14 -16.46
CA GLN A 250 2.87 -0.37 -15.30
C GLN A 250 3.04 1.10 -15.67
N ILE A 251 2.55 1.99 -14.81
CA ILE A 251 2.68 3.44 -14.97
C ILE A 251 3.64 3.96 -13.89
N ASP A 252 4.48 4.91 -14.28
CA ASP A 252 5.34 5.61 -13.34
C ASP A 252 4.49 6.31 -12.26
N PRO A 253 4.80 6.16 -10.97
CA PRO A 253 4.06 6.82 -9.89
C PRO A 253 3.91 8.34 -10.05
N ASP A 254 4.85 9.01 -10.71
CA ASP A 254 4.75 10.44 -10.96
C ASP A 254 3.76 10.80 -12.10
N LEU A 255 3.38 9.83 -12.94
CA LEU A 255 2.40 9.99 -14.03
C LEU A 255 1.00 9.47 -13.66
N ILE A 256 0.85 8.82 -12.53
CA ILE A 256 -0.40 8.13 -12.15
C ILE A 256 -1.59 9.08 -12.01
N SER A 257 -1.35 10.32 -11.61
CA SER A 257 -2.39 11.35 -11.51
C SER A 257 -3.13 11.58 -12.82
N GLY A 258 -2.42 11.56 -13.95
CA GLY A 258 -3.02 11.71 -15.28
C GLY A 258 -3.94 10.53 -15.65
N VAL A 259 -3.64 9.34 -15.18
CA VAL A 259 -4.48 8.14 -15.38
C VAL A 259 -5.82 8.27 -14.65
N TYR A 260 -5.77 8.67 -13.37
CA TYR A 260 -7.00 8.93 -12.61
C TYR A 260 -7.79 10.12 -13.17
N ASP A 261 -7.11 11.16 -13.67
CA ASP A 261 -7.78 12.33 -14.26
C ASP A 261 -8.52 11.97 -15.56
N ALA A 262 -8.01 11.03 -16.34
CA ALA A 262 -8.64 10.58 -17.59
C ALA A 262 -9.92 9.74 -17.35
N ALA A 263 -10.04 9.05 -16.25
CA ALA A 263 -11.15 8.17 -15.90
C ALA A 263 -12.24 8.88 -15.10
N ASP A 264 -13.43 8.27 -15.06
CA ASP A 264 -14.58 8.82 -14.34
C ASP A 264 -15.10 7.89 -13.22
N ILE A 265 -14.89 6.56 -13.32
CA ILE A 265 -15.30 5.57 -12.32
C ILE A 265 -14.16 4.59 -12.06
N TYR A 266 -13.88 4.31 -10.79
CA TYR A 266 -12.86 3.35 -10.38
C TYR A 266 -13.48 2.00 -9.98
N LEU A 267 -12.92 0.90 -10.49
CA LEU A 267 -13.34 -0.46 -10.21
C LEU A 267 -12.22 -1.26 -9.53
N ASN A 268 -12.53 -1.94 -8.44
CA ASN A 268 -11.66 -2.88 -7.75
C ASN A 268 -12.39 -4.17 -7.41
N ALA A 269 -11.79 -5.32 -7.68
CA ALA A 269 -12.39 -6.63 -7.42
C ALA A 269 -11.45 -7.57 -6.65
N SER A 270 -10.60 -7.00 -5.78
CA SER A 270 -9.63 -7.76 -5.00
C SER A 270 -10.29 -8.82 -4.12
N GLU A 271 -9.68 -10.00 -4.04
CA GLU A 271 -10.03 -11.08 -3.12
C GLU A 271 -9.27 -10.99 -1.79
N VAL A 272 -8.05 -10.44 -1.86
CA VAL A 272 -7.18 -10.20 -0.71
C VAL A 272 -6.63 -8.79 -0.84
N ASP A 273 -6.84 -7.99 0.15
CA ASP A 273 -6.28 -6.64 0.23
C ASP A 273 -6.21 -6.21 1.70
N ASN A 274 -5.59 -5.07 1.95
CA ASN A 274 -5.62 -4.44 3.26
C ASN A 274 -6.06 -2.99 3.09
N GLN A 275 -5.14 -2.07 2.87
CA GLN A 275 -5.43 -0.66 2.61
C GLN A 275 -4.90 -0.26 1.23
N PRO A 276 -5.66 -0.52 0.15
CA PRO A 276 -5.20 -0.28 -1.21
C PRO A 276 -5.05 1.20 -1.52
N LEU A 277 -3.82 1.59 -1.90
CA LEU A 277 -3.51 2.97 -2.29
C LEU A 277 -4.37 3.45 -3.45
N SER A 278 -4.70 2.55 -4.37
CA SER A 278 -5.48 2.88 -5.55
C SER A 278 -6.90 3.37 -5.23
N ILE A 279 -7.51 2.90 -4.13
CA ILE A 279 -8.78 3.43 -3.62
C ILE A 279 -8.58 4.84 -3.05
N LEU A 280 -7.52 5.05 -2.25
CA LEU A 280 -7.22 6.38 -1.70
C LEU A 280 -6.88 7.38 -2.81
N GLU A 281 -6.16 6.94 -3.83
CA GLU A 281 -5.84 7.76 -5.00
C GLU A 281 -7.10 8.09 -5.81
N ALA A 282 -8.03 7.14 -5.98
CA ALA A 282 -9.32 7.38 -6.61
C ALA A 282 -10.14 8.41 -5.83
N PHE A 283 -10.21 8.30 -4.50
CA PHE A 283 -10.87 9.29 -3.63
C PHE A 283 -10.25 10.68 -3.78
N ALA A 284 -8.92 10.76 -3.71
CA ALA A 284 -8.20 12.03 -3.86
C ALA A 284 -8.44 12.69 -5.21
N CYS A 285 -8.56 11.89 -6.27
CA CYS A 285 -8.85 12.37 -7.62
C CYS A 285 -10.34 12.62 -7.89
N GLY A 286 -11.24 12.27 -6.96
CA GLY A 286 -12.69 12.46 -7.07
C GLY A 286 -13.38 11.44 -7.98
N LEU A 287 -12.89 10.20 -8.06
CA LEU A 287 -13.59 9.11 -8.72
C LEU A 287 -14.56 8.45 -7.75
N PRO A 288 -15.83 8.27 -8.11
CA PRO A 288 -16.68 7.32 -7.43
C PRO A 288 -16.14 5.91 -7.64
N ILE A 289 -16.29 5.05 -6.63
CA ILE A 289 -15.70 3.72 -6.65
C ILE A 289 -16.74 2.63 -6.44
N VAL A 290 -16.49 1.48 -7.08
CA VAL A 290 -17.11 0.21 -6.74
C VAL A 290 -16.00 -0.78 -6.43
N THR A 291 -16.05 -1.39 -5.25
CA THR A 291 -15.00 -2.28 -4.73
C THR A 291 -15.61 -3.52 -4.08
N THR A 292 -14.79 -4.56 -3.93
CA THR A 292 -15.10 -5.73 -3.10
C THR A 292 -14.70 -5.48 -1.63
N ASP A 293 -15.01 -6.43 -0.75
CA ASP A 293 -14.96 -6.34 0.71
C ASP A 293 -13.77 -7.05 1.43
N PRO A 294 -12.60 -7.30 0.82
CA PRO A 294 -11.52 -7.95 1.55
C PRO A 294 -10.81 -7.03 2.56
N GLY A 295 -10.36 -7.61 3.66
CA GLY A 295 -9.48 -6.98 4.63
C GLY A 295 -10.04 -5.71 5.24
N ALA A 296 -9.31 -4.60 5.09
CA ALA A 296 -9.69 -3.30 5.63
C ALA A 296 -10.51 -2.43 4.66
N ILE A 297 -10.88 -2.93 3.48
CA ILE A 297 -11.67 -2.13 2.53
C ILE A 297 -13.01 -1.67 3.14
N PRO A 298 -13.77 -2.50 3.90
CA PRO A 298 -14.98 -2.03 4.56
C PRO A 298 -14.74 -0.96 5.65
N ASP A 299 -13.54 -0.90 6.22
CA ASP A 299 -13.16 0.16 7.18
C ASP A 299 -12.80 1.49 6.45
N MET A 300 -12.53 1.44 5.14
CA MET A 300 -12.16 2.60 4.32
C MET A 300 -13.32 3.16 3.50
N VAL A 301 -14.25 2.30 3.11
CA VAL A 301 -15.35 2.61 2.18
C VAL A 301 -16.66 2.33 2.87
N ASP A 302 -17.37 3.39 3.25
CA ASP A 302 -18.73 3.27 3.79
C ASP A 302 -19.72 3.03 2.64
N ASN A 303 -20.26 1.79 2.61
CA ASN A 303 -21.11 1.32 1.53
C ASN A 303 -22.35 2.20 1.31
N GLY A 304 -22.50 2.71 0.09
CA GLY A 304 -23.56 3.63 -0.30
C GLY A 304 -23.35 5.09 0.14
N LYS A 305 -22.26 5.40 0.88
CA LYS A 305 -21.98 6.78 1.31
C LYS A 305 -20.71 7.38 0.70
N THR A 306 -19.60 6.61 0.68
CA THR A 306 -18.33 7.05 0.10
C THR A 306 -17.92 6.22 -1.12
N GLY A 307 -18.64 5.14 -1.40
CA GLY A 307 -18.45 4.23 -2.52
C GLY A 307 -19.42 3.07 -2.41
N PHE A 308 -19.36 2.13 -3.33
CA PHE A 308 -20.07 0.85 -3.20
C PHE A 308 -19.11 -0.27 -2.86
N VAL A 309 -19.52 -1.08 -1.88
CA VAL A 309 -18.82 -2.32 -1.48
C VAL A 309 -19.74 -3.50 -1.83
N VAL A 310 -19.21 -4.43 -2.63
CA VAL A 310 -19.93 -5.65 -3.06
C VAL A 310 -19.19 -6.88 -2.55
N PRO A 311 -19.87 -8.05 -2.43
CA PRO A 311 -19.22 -9.29 -2.03
C PRO A 311 -18.08 -9.69 -2.98
N ARG A 312 -17.00 -10.25 -2.43
CA ARG A 312 -15.89 -10.80 -3.22
C ARG A 312 -16.40 -11.79 -4.27
N GLY A 313 -15.89 -11.70 -5.49
CA GLY A 313 -16.26 -12.54 -6.61
C GLY A 313 -17.56 -12.14 -7.33
N ASP A 314 -18.38 -11.28 -6.73
CA ASP A 314 -19.65 -10.86 -7.33
C ASP A 314 -19.46 -9.74 -8.37
N TYR A 315 -18.97 -10.12 -9.54
CA TYR A 315 -18.77 -9.20 -10.66
C TYR A 315 -20.10 -8.69 -11.25
N VAL A 316 -21.23 -9.37 -10.99
CA VAL A 316 -22.56 -8.94 -11.43
C VAL A 316 -22.99 -7.70 -10.64
N GLN A 317 -22.96 -7.78 -9.30
CA GLN A 317 -23.23 -6.62 -8.46
C GLN A 317 -22.23 -5.48 -8.71
N LEU A 318 -20.96 -5.80 -8.98
CA LEU A 318 -19.96 -4.78 -9.32
C LEU A 318 -20.37 -4.01 -10.57
N ALA A 319 -20.84 -4.69 -11.62
CA ALA A 319 -21.36 -4.06 -12.84
C ALA A 319 -22.63 -3.25 -12.57
N GLU A 320 -23.58 -3.80 -11.82
CA GLU A 320 -24.85 -3.11 -11.47
C GLU A 320 -24.60 -1.82 -10.71
N ARG A 321 -23.71 -1.83 -9.72
CA ARG A 321 -23.37 -0.62 -8.95
C ARG A 321 -22.62 0.40 -9.81
N ALA A 322 -21.75 -0.04 -10.71
CA ALA A 322 -21.07 0.85 -11.65
C ALA A 322 -22.06 1.56 -12.61
N ILE A 323 -23.06 0.84 -13.11
CA ILE A 323 -24.14 1.43 -13.93
C ILE A 323 -25.03 2.35 -13.09
N TRP A 324 -25.31 1.97 -11.83
CA TRP A 324 -26.06 2.83 -10.91
C TRP A 324 -25.41 4.20 -10.73
N LEU A 325 -24.07 4.27 -10.56
CA LEU A 325 -23.32 5.52 -10.44
C LEU A 325 -23.58 6.46 -11.63
N LEU A 326 -23.59 5.92 -12.85
CA LEU A 326 -23.84 6.68 -14.07
C LEU A 326 -25.29 7.20 -14.16
N ASN A 327 -26.26 6.43 -13.66
CA ASN A 327 -27.67 6.77 -13.73
C ASN A 327 -28.16 7.67 -12.58
N ASN A 328 -27.34 7.84 -11.53
CA ASN A 328 -27.69 8.60 -10.31
C ASN A 328 -26.61 9.65 -10.02
N GLU A 329 -26.42 10.60 -10.93
CA GLU A 329 -25.32 11.53 -10.94
C GLU A 329 -25.29 12.46 -9.72
N ALA A 330 -26.46 12.87 -9.21
CA ALA A 330 -26.58 13.74 -8.04
C ALA A 330 -26.11 13.04 -6.76
N GLU A 331 -26.54 11.80 -6.54
CA GLU A 331 -26.15 10.96 -5.41
C GLU A 331 -24.68 10.58 -5.50
N THR A 332 -24.20 10.27 -6.72
CA THR A 332 -22.79 9.96 -6.97
C THR A 332 -21.89 11.15 -6.65
N ARG A 333 -22.29 12.37 -6.96
CA ARG A 333 -21.54 13.58 -6.60
C ARG A 333 -21.44 13.74 -5.08
N GLN A 334 -22.52 13.51 -4.35
CA GLN A 334 -22.50 13.56 -2.88
C GLN A 334 -21.59 12.47 -2.29
N MET A 335 -21.60 11.28 -2.88
CA MET A 335 -20.72 10.16 -2.51
C MET A 335 -19.25 10.55 -2.69
N VAL A 336 -18.89 11.14 -3.82
CA VAL A 336 -17.53 11.60 -4.12
C VAL A 336 -17.07 12.68 -3.15
N GLU A 337 -17.92 13.63 -2.79
CA GLU A 337 -17.53 14.68 -1.83
C GLU A 337 -17.29 14.09 -0.44
N ARG A 338 -18.12 13.15 0.02
CA ARG A 338 -17.87 12.43 1.30
C ARG A 338 -16.57 11.60 1.23
N ALA A 339 -16.35 10.90 0.13
CA ALA A 339 -15.12 10.14 -0.07
C ALA A 339 -13.86 11.02 -0.04
N ARG A 340 -13.95 12.23 -0.60
CA ARG A 340 -12.88 13.24 -0.55
C ARG A 340 -12.58 13.66 0.89
N GLN A 341 -13.62 13.90 1.70
CA GLN A 341 -13.44 14.25 3.12
C GLN A 341 -12.80 13.11 3.90
N GLU A 342 -13.27 11.87 3.70
CA GLU A 342 -12.66 10.69 4.31
C GLU A 342 -11.18 10.53 3.90
N CYS A 343 -10.83 10.85 2.65
CA CYS A 343 -9.45 10.78 2.15
C CYS A 343 -8.47 11.65 2.94
N LEU A 344 -8.94 12.73 3.58
CA LEU A 344 -8.09 13.62 4.39
C LEU A 344 -7.46 12.89 5.60
N LYS A 345 -8.12 11.86 6.13
CA LYS A 345 -7.58 11.02 7.22
C LYS A 345 -6.28 10.30 6.83
N PHE A 346 -6.02 10.16 5.53
CA PHE A 346 -4.87 9.49 4.96
C PHE A 346 -3.83 10.48 4.40
N SER A 347 -4.01 11.79 4.65
CA SER A 347 -3.04 12.81 4.27
C SER A 347 -1.80 12.78 5.18
N TRP A 348 -0.70 13.40 4.72
CA TRP A 348 0.49 13.53 5.58
C TRP A 348 0.17 14.29 6.86
N GLU A 349 -0.63 15.33 6.78
CA GLU A 349 -1.03 16.17 7.89
C GLU A 349 -1.74 15.36 8.99
N ALA A 350 -2.52 14.36 8.62
CA ALA A 350 -3.23 13.48 9.57
C ALA A 350 -2.33 12.39 10.17
N VAL A 351 -1.41 11.80 9.37
CA VAL A 351 -0.58 10.67 9.84
C VAL A 351 0.79 11.10 10.36
N ARG A 352 1.18 12.35 10.18
CA ARG A 352 2.49 12.90 10.56
C ARG A 352 2.78 12.74 12.06
N ASP A 353 1.94 13.30 12.88
CA ASP A 353 2.15 13.32 14.33
C ASP A 353 2.16 11.91 14.93
N PRO A 354 1.25 10.99 14.59
CA PRO A 354 1.39 9.57 14.93
C PRO A 354 2.74 8.95 14.55
N TRP A 355 3.27 9.24 13.34
CA TRP A 355 4.59 8.75 12.95
C TRP A 355 5.71 9.34 13.78
N LEU A 356 5.74 10.66 14.00
CA LEU A 356 6.75 11.31 14.80
C LEU A 356 6.72 10.81 16.24
N ASP A 357 5.56 10.64 16.83
CA ASP A 357 5.36 10.11 18.19
C ASP A 357 5.97 8.72 18.36
N VAL A 358 5.71 7.84 17.40
CA VAL A 358 6.27 6.47 17.43
C VAL A 358 7.80 6.51 17.43
N TYR A 359 8.40 7.33 16.55
CA TYR A 359 9.86 7.40 16.47
C TYR A 359 10.47 7.99 17.75
N TYR A 360 9.90 9.05 18.32
CA TYR A 360 10.41 9.66 19.55
C TYR A 360 10.25 8.71 20.75
N LYS A 361 9.09 8.07 20.91
CA LYS A 361 8.86 7.09 21.97
C LYS A 361 9.76 5.86 21.88
N LEU A 362 10.17 5.46 20.68
CA LEU A 362 11.12 4.36 20.51
C LEU A 362 12.52 4.69 21.06
N VAL A 363 12.97 5.93 20.97
CA VAL A 363 14.34 6.32 21.36
C VAL A 363 14.42 6.95 22.75
N ASP A 364 13.31 7.45 23.27
CA ASP A 364 13.24 8.01 24.62
C ASP A 364 13.04 6.86 25.62
N ALA A 365 14.06 6.60 26.43
CA ALA A 365 14.09 5.46 27.36
C ALA A 365 13.01 5.53 28.46
N ASP A 366 12.49 6.74 28.74
CA ASP A 366 11.53 7.00 29.82
C ASP A 366 10.07 7.11 29.30
N ALA A 367 9.86 7.14 27.98
CA ALA A 367 8.51 7.23 27.39
C ALA A 367 7.82 5.87 27.33
N SER A 368 6.76 5.71 28.11
CA SER A 368 5.84 4.56 27.99
C SER A 368 5.13 4.58 26.64
N ILE A 369 5.24 3.50 25.87
CA ILE A 369 4.58 3.33 24.58
C ILE A 369 3.04 3.27 24.71
N ALA A 370 2.52 3.03 25.92
CA ALA A 370 1.09 2.89 26.23
C ALA A 370 0.24 4.16 26.06
N GLY A 371 0.83 5.30 25.67
CA GLY A 371 0.13 6.58 25.55
C GLY A 371 -0.07 7.05 24.11
N VAL A 372 0.02 6.18 23.09
CA VAL A 372 -0.42 6.53 21.73
C VAL A 372 -1.95 6.44 21.73
N GLN A 373 -2.64 7.55 22.02
CA GLN A 373 -4.03 7.71 21.61
C GLN A 373 -4.04 7.82 20.09
N LEU A 374 -4.00 6.67 19.44
CA LEU A 374 -4.45 6.54 18.07
C LEU A 374 -5.97 6.59 18.18
N THR A 375 -6.57 7.59 17.60
CA THR A 375 -7.98 7.92 17.63
C THR A 375 -8.87 6.68 17.53
N SER A 376 -9.27 6.11 18.67
CA SER A 376 -10.51 5.38 18.79
C SER A 376 -11.57 6.45 19.09
N GLU A 377 -12.21 6.99 18.08
CA GLU A 377 -13.48 7.69 18.26
C GLU A 377 -14.53 6.65 18.64
N GLU A 378 -15.24 6.94 19.74
CA GLU A 378 -16.46 6.29 20.18
C GLU A 378 -17.56 6.33 19.11
#